data_2df4b5b67993a22f9767870f2d0b9261
#
_entry.id   2df4b5b67993a22f9767870f2d0b9261
#
_cell.length_a   1.000
_cell.length_b   1.000
_cell.length_c   1.000
_cell.angle_alpha   90.00
_cell.angle_beta   90.00
_cell.angle_gamma   90.00
#
_symmetry.space_group_name_H-M   'P 1'
#
loop_
_entity.id
_entity.type
_entity.pdbx_description
1 polymer ?
#
loop_
_entity_poly.entity_id
_entity_poly.type
_entity_poly.pdbx_seq_one_letter_code
_entity_poly.pdbx_strand_id
1 'polypeptide(L)'
;MQSAGVYSQMKRLYTLSTKGDGSTKTFQFDIQNFEGQSCPLRAGYNKLLINRKPSKVDDGDGNLYFNAKDSKGNAFSATAKVAYDTGVIDITFTQAPPEGTEIAVQVEINIERNPSLIPVINQAMRKYEVRPSQYVIASEHTVMSASDLSREHGLELAALQFSAMRNWISHETDIMRLRTLVFHTVYGREFDVALPEAQNYESWVGLLRHVVNALSQEMANRTLTTGIRGGFAGGDAANFLRSLPPQHFQIAPGYVQSPYVQYIGTLFGTIRIYEVPQPVCEQFQAQGYDFGLDDIFFYGRGEGIGKAGLIAGDAVPAIPYVHETNPSLVNRTTLWGSAINEVHPRNGENYFTRLRLTRAKEGAIDMLTGKVNEKK
;
A
#
# COMPACT_ATOMS: atom_id res chain seq x y z
N MET A 1 -5.15 11.03 -7.40
CA MET A 1 -5.45 12.45 -7.20
C MET A 1 -4.54 12.95 -6.08
N GLN A 2 -3.41 13.53 -6.45
CA GLN A 2 -2.46 14.14 -5.51
C GLN A 2 -2.77 15.62 -5.42
N SER A 3 -3.83 16.00 -4.72
CA SER A 3 -3.96 17.39 -4.35
C SER A 3 -3.32 17.58 -2.98
N ALA A 4 -2.38 18.45 -2.86
CA ALA A 4 -1.86 18.93 -1.58
C ALA A 4 -2.93 19.69 -0.76
N GLY A 5 -4.19 19.30 -0.83
CA GLY A 5 -5.30 19.80 -0.02
C GLY A 5 -5.81 21.20 -0.30
N VAL A 6 -5.36 21.88 -1.36
CA VAL A 6 -5.66 23.33 -1.58
C VAL A 6 -6.49 23.61 -2.85
N TYR A 7 -6.95 22.57 -3.54
CA TYR A 7 -7.61 22.74 -4.85
C TYR A 7 -8.97 23.44 -4.81
N SER A 8 -9.71 23.26 -3.73
CA SER A 8 -11.04 23.85 -3.58
C SER A 8 -11.08 25.11 -2.70
N GLN A 9 -9.94 25.50 -2.13
CA GLN A 9 -9.89 26.67 -1.26
C GLN A 9 -9.49 27.91 -2.06
N MET A 10 -10.34 28.93 -2.02
CA MET A 10 -10.07 30.23 -2.65
C MET A 10 -9.12 31.09 -1.81
N LYS A 11 -9.00 30.81 -0.52
CA LYS A 11 -8.07 31.47 0.40
C LYS A 11 -6.73 30.76 0.40
N ARG A 12 -5.67 31.45 0.07
CA ARG A 12 -4.32 30.88 -0.06
C ARG A 12 -3.30 31.63 0.78
N LEU A 13 -2.31 30.93 1.30
CA LEU A 13 -1.16 31.49 1.97
C LEU A 13 0.07 31.34 1.04
N TYR A 14 0.73 32.45 0.79
CA TYR A 14 1.95 32.49 -0.01
C TYR A 14 3.09 33.03 0.84
N THR A 15 4.24 32.40 0.73
CA THR A 15 5.48 32.81 1.39
C THR A 15 6.53 33.08 0.33
N LEU A 16 7.25 34.19 0.42
CA LEU A 16 8.37 34.46 -0.47
C LEU A 16 9.43 33.39 -0.35
N SER A 17 10.05 33.05 -1.48
CA SER A 17 11.19 32.12 -1.53
C SER A 17 12.42 32.68 -0.82
N THR A 18 12.57 33.99 -0.80
CA THR A 18 13.64 34.71 -0.09
C THR A 18 13.05 35.43 1.13
N LYS A 19 13.67 35.19 2.29
CA LYS A 19 13.34 35.93 3.53
C LYS A 19 13.96 37.33 3.48
N GLY A 20 13.53 38.22 4.38
CA GLY A 20 14.19 39.52 4.54
C GLY A 20 15.69 39.35 4.71
N ASP A 21 16.47 40.13 4.01
CA ASP A 21 17.94 40.13 3.96
C ASP A 21 18.60 41.30 4.72
N GLY A 22 17.79 42.10 5.40
CA GLY A 22 18.27 43.31 6.11
C GLY A 22 18.56 44.49 5.21
N SER A 23 18.46 44.37 3.87
CA SER A 23 18.83 45.41 2.91
C SER A 23 17.67 45.80 1.96
N THR A 24 16.90 44.82 1.51
CA THR A 24 15.80 45.01 0.54
C THR A 24 14.54 45.54 1.22
N LYS A 25 13.96 46.63 0.65
CA LYS A 25 12.76 47.26 1.18
C LYS A 25 11.49 46.95 0.40
N THR A 26 11.60 46.45 -0.83
CA THR A 26 10.47 46.18 -1.70
C THR A 26 10.41 44.71 -2.05
N PHE A 27 9.21 44.14 -1.93
CA PHE A 27 8.93 42.76 -2.25
C PHE A 27 7.66 42.70 -3.08
N GLN A 28 7.59 41.76 -4.02
CA GLN A 28 6.45 41.55 -4.89
C GLN A 28 5.97 40.12 -4.81
N PHE A 29 4.68 39.92 -4.72
CA PHE A 29 4.00 38.65 -4.89
C PHE A 29 3.18 38.68 -6.16
N ASP A 30 3.35 37.69 -7.02
CA ASP A 30 2.50 37.43 -8.18
C ASP A 30 1.68 36.16 -7.90
N ILE A 31 0.36 36.35 -7.75
CA ILE A 31 -0.55 35.27 -7.40
C ILE A 31 -1.04 34.59 -8.66
N GLN A 32 -0.50 33.39 -8.92
CA GLN A 32 -0.83 32.60 -10.09
C GLN A 32 -1.49 31.28 -9.70
N ASN A 33 -2.27 30.69 -10.61
CA ASN A 33 -2.75 29.31 -10.49
C ASN A 33 -1.62 28.31 -10.84
N PHE A 34 -1.91 27.02 -10.80
CA PHE A 34 -0.94 25.97 -11.14
C PHE A 34 -0.51 25.96 -12.63
N GLU A 35 -1.27 26.67 -13.49
CA GLU A 35 -1.00 26.80 -14.92
C GLU A 35 -0.28 28.11 -15.27
N GLY A 36 0.09 28.90 -14.24
CA GLY A 36 0.78 30.17 -14.43
C GLY A 36 -0.12 31.34 -14.84
N GLN A 37 -1.44 31.18 -14.73
CA GLN A 37 -2.38 32.27 -15.04
C GLN A 37 -2.53 33.15 -13.82
N SER A 38 -2.55 34.48 -14.02
CA SER A 38 -2.81 35.48 -12.99
C SER A 38 -4.19 35.32 -12.38
N CYS A 39 -4.27 35.40 -11.05
CA CYS A 39 -5.50 35.22 -10.29
C CYS A 39 -6.04 36.56 -9.81
N PRO A 40 -7.21 37.03 -10.29
CA PRO A 40 -7.83 38.20 -9.75
C PRO A 40 -8.17 37.98 -8.26
N LEU A 41 -7.98 39.04 -7.45
CA LEU A 41 -8.16 39.01 -6.00
C LEU A 41 -9.47 39.69 -5.58
N ARG A 42 -10.03 39.23 -4.48
CA ARG A 42 -11.24 39.80 -3.89
C ARG A 42 -10.89 40.95 -2.95
N ALA A 43 -11.52 42.09 -3.16
CA ALA A 43 -11.29 43.26 -2.33
C ALA A 43 -11.80 43.05 -0.90
N GLY A 44 -11.08 43.56 0.10
CA GLY A 44 -11.46 43.46 1.51
C GLY A 44 -11.19 42.13 2.20
N TYR A 45 -10.41 41.21 1.55
CA TYR A 45 -10.13 39.86 2.09
C TYR A 45 -8.64 39.56 2.18
N ASN A 46 -7.78 40.46 1.70
CA ASN A 46 -6.36 40.20 1.64
C ASN A 46 -5.64 40.67 2.91
N LYS A 47 -4.59 39.96 3.34
CA LYS A 47 -3.78 40.29 4.52
C LYS A 47 -2.30 40.07 4.22
N LEU A 48 -1.49 40.98 4.79
CA LEU A 48 -0.05 40.79 4.86
C LEU A 48 0.29 40.09 6.18
N LEU A 49 1.20 39.09 6.14
CA LEU A 49 1.71 38.42 7.32
C LEU A 49 3.23 38.63 7.41
N ILE A 50 3.67 39.13 8.54
CA ILE A 50 5.09 39.30 8.83
C ILE A 50 5.42 38.49 10.10
N ASN A 51 6.38 37.58 10.02
CA ASN A 51 6.69 36.64 11.09
C ASN A 51 5.43 35.97 11.66
N ARG A 52 4.52 35.54 10.76
CA ARG A 52 3.23 34.91 11.05
C ARG A 52 2.19 35.79 11.75
N LYS A 53 2.48 37.05 11.95
CA LYS A 53 1.50 38.03 12.51
C LYS A 53 0.74 38.68 11.38
N PRO A 54 -0.60 38.56 11.33
CA PRO A 54 -1.41 39.16 10.27
C PRO A 54 -1.62 40.67 10.45
N SER A 55 -1.69 41.36 9.33
CA SER A 55 -2.19 42.74 9.26
C SER A 55 -3.72 42.78 9.44
N LYS A 56 -4.31 43.97 9.45
CA LYS A 56 -5.71 44.14 9.12
C LYS A 56 -5.94 43.72 7.65
N VAL A 57 -7.18 43.46 7.29
CA VAL A 57 -7.59 43.29 5.89
C VAL A 57 -7.37 44.56 5.08
N ASP A 58 -7.24 44.44 3.77
CA ASP A 58 -7.16 45.57 2.85
C ASP A 58 -8.41 46.45 2.92
N ASP A 59 -8.26 47.72 2.63
CA ASP A 59 -9.30 48.73 2.75
C ASP A 59 -10.37 48.70 1.65
N GLY A 60 -10.24 47.79 0.68
CA GLY A 60 -11.11 47.70 -0.50
C GLY A 60 -10.58 48.51 -1.69
N ASP A 61 -9.69 49.49 -1.47
CA ASP A 61 -8.98 50.25 -2.49
C ASP A 61 -7.59 49.70 -2.81
N GLY A 62 -7.27 48.57 -2.21
CA GLY A 62 -6.03 47.82 -2.45
C GLY A 62 -4.88 48.19 -1.53
N ASN A 63 -5.10 48.94 -0.47
CA ASN A 63 -4.03 49.28 0.45
C ASN A 63 -4.03 48.35 1.67
N LEU A 64 -2.84 47.87 2.04
CA LEU A 64 -2.59 47.10 3.24
C LEU A 64 -1.55 47.80 4.11
N TYR A 65 -1.79 47.82 5.40
CA TYR A 65 -0.90 48.46 6.37
C TYR A 65 -0.51 47.45 7.46
N PHE A 66 0.79 47.38 7.74
CA PHE A 66 1.33 46.56 8.80
C PHE A 66 2.31 47.37 9.65
N ASN A 67 2.09 47.36 10.96
CA ASN A 67 2.98 48.00 11.92
C ASN A 67 3.51 46.95 12.89
N ALA A 68 4.83 46.82 13.00
CA ALA A 68 5.51 45.92 13.93
C ALA A 68 6.69 46.63 14.59
N LYS A 69 7.20 45.99 15.66
CA LYS A 69 8.48 46.35 16.28
C LYS A 69 9.45 45.15 16.12
N ASP A 70 10.69 45.48 15.86
CA ASP A 70 11.77 44.47 15.86
C ASP A 70 12.07 43.98 17.29
N SER A 71 12.97 43.03 17.42
CA SER A 71 13.44 42.51 18.70
C SER A 71 14.17 43.53 19.58
N LYS A 72 14.58 44.67 18.98
CA LYS A 72 15.24 45.81 19.66
C LYS A 72 14.27 46.93 19.99
N GLY A 73 12.99 46.75 19.69
CA GLY A 73 11.91 47.76 19.94
C GLY A 73 11.78 48.82 18.86
N ASN A 74 12.56 48.81 17.77
CA ASN A 74 12.43 49.75 16.67
C ASN A 74 11.17 49.43 15.88
N ALA A 75 10.36 50.49 15.58
CA ALA A 75 9.16 50.33 14.78
C ALA A 75 9.54 50.17 13.29
N PHE A 76 9.09 49.13 12.66
CA PHE A 76 9.09 49.01 11.20
C PHE A 76 7.67 48.82 10.70
N SER A 77 7.32 49.54 9.64
CA SER A 77 6.01 49.43 9.03
C SER A 77 6.15 48.98 7.57
N ALA A 78 5.16 48.28 7.10
CA ALA A 78 5.05 47.91 5.69
C ALA A 78 3.71 48.45 5.15
N THR A 79 3.75 48.91 3.94
CA THR A 79 2.58 49.23 3.14
C THR A 79 2.57 48.28 1.95
N ALA A 80 1.42 47.72 1.61
CA ALA A 80 1.30 46.94 0.40
C ALA A 80 0.17 47.47 -0.46
N LYS A 81 0.37 47.37 -1.77
CA LYS A 81 -0.64 47.71 -2.77
C LYS A 81 -1.06 46.47 -3.51
N VAL A 82 -2.36 46.17 -3.48
CA VAL A 82 -2.97 45.01 -4.11
C VAL A 82 -3.58 45.42 -5.45
N ALA A 83 -3.10 44.81 -6.53
CA ALA A 83 -3.72 44.95 -7.86
C ALA A 83 -4.73 43.79 -8.03
N TYR A 84 -6.00 44.09 -7.77
CA TYR A 84 -7.08 43.07 -7.75
C TYR A 84 -7.26 42.33 -9.08
N ASP A 85 -6.98 42.99 -10.21
CA ASP A 85 -7.20 42.44 -11.53
C ASP A 85 -6.10 41.46 -11.96
N THR A 86 -4.88 41.78 -11.59
CA THR A 86 -3.68 41.00 -11.99
C THR A 86 -3.20 40.06 -10.91
N GLY A 87 -3.65 40.20 -9.66
CA GLY A 87 -3.19 39.39 -8.55
C GLY A 87 -1.79 39.77 -8.04
N VAL A 88 -1.26 40.91 -8.44
CA VAL A 88 0.06 41.37 -8.00
C VAL A 88 -0.09 42.18 -6.70
N ILE A 89 0.82 41.93 -5.76
CA ILE A 89 0.90 42.63 -4.48
C ILE A 89 2.31 43.16 -4.30
N ASP A 90 2.44 44.48 -4.32
CA ASP A 90 3.69 45.18 -4.09
C ASP A 90 3.78 45.62 -2.63
N ILE A 91 4.83 45.20 -1.93
CA ILE A 91 5.05 45.47 -0.52
C ILE A 91 6.28 46.37 -0.39
N THR A 92 6.11 47.51 0.33
CA THR A 92 7.17 48.44 0.62
C THR A 92 7.33 48.60 2.13
N PHE A 93 8.52 48.37 2.63
CA PHE A 93 8.90 48.57 4.03
C PHE A 93 9.51 49.94 4.23
N THR A 94 9.17 50.61 5.34
CA THR A 94 9.79 51.88 5.73
C THR A 94 11.28 51.70 6.03
N GLN A 95 11.67 50.57 6.67
CA GLN A 95 13.02 50.13 6.88
C GLN A 95 13.15 48.69 6.38
N ALA A 96 14.34 48.32 5.90
CA ALA A 96 14.55 46.94 5.48
C ALA A 96 14.26 45.95 6.63
N PRO A 97 13.42 44.94 6.39
CA PRO A 97 13.10 43.95 7.43
C PRO A 97 14.39 43.22 7.85
N PRO A 98 14.55 42.89 9.14
CA PRO A 98 15.73 42.16 9.63
C PRO A 98 15.94 40.84 8.86
N GLU A 99 17.19 40.40 8.78
CA GLU A 99 17.52 39.12 8.15
C GLU A 99 16.70 37.99 8.78
N GLY A 100 16.18 37.12 7.94
CA GLY A 100 15.33 36.00 8.35
C GLY A 100 13.86 36.35 8.60
N THR A 101 13.44 37.60 8.43
CA THR A 101 12.02 38.02 8.55
C THR A 101 11.17 37.26 7.52
N GLU A 102 10.20 36.53 7.98
CA GLU A 102 9.27 35.76 7.14
C GLU A 102 8.14 36.71 6.66
N ILE A 103 8.00 36.85 5.34
CA ILE A 103 7.00 37.69 4.70
C ILE A 103 6.07 36.79 3.91
N ALA A 104 4.76 36.87 4.18
CA ALA A 104 3.73 36.10 3.48
C ALA A 104 2.49 36.96 3.25
N VAL A 105 1.69 36.58 2.28
CA VAL A 105 0.38 37.19 2.02
C VAL A 105 -0.71 36.13 2.06
N GLN A 106 -1.84 36.46 2.64
CA GLN A 106 -3.04 35.66 2.59
C GLN A 106 -4.06 36.37 1.69
N VAL A 107 -4.49 35.70 0.65
CA VAL A 107 -5.34 36.27 -0.39
C VAL A 107 -6.56 35.42 -0.66
N GLU A 108 -7.64 36.04 -1.07
CA GLU A 108 -8.83 35.34 -1.56
C GLU A 108 -8.99 35.61 -3.06
N ILE A 109 -9.11 34.54 -3.84
CA ILE A 109 -9.25 34.62 -5.30
C ILE A 109 -10.70 34.99 -5.65
N ASN A 110 -10.87 35.93 -6.57
CA ASN A 110 -12.17 36.32 -7.09
C ASN A 110 -12.54 35.45 -8.30
N ILE A 111 -13.30 34.40 -8.04
CA ILE A 111 -13.79 33.48 -9.07
C ILE A 111 -14.93 34.06 -9.91
N GLU A 112 -15.63 35.08 -9.39
CA GLU A 112 -16.71 35.76 -10.15
C GLU A 112 -16.14 36.52 -11.32
N ARG A 113 -14.92 37.05 -11.16
CA ARG A 113 -14.21 37.79 -12.23
C ARG A 113 -13.56 36.87 -13.26
N ASN A 114 -13.14 35.67 -12.83
CA ASN A 114 -12.58 34.66 -13.72
C ASN A 114 -13.07 33.23 -13.33
N PRO A 115 -14.23 32.80 -13.85
CA PRO A 115 -14.80 31.49 -13.57
C PRO A 115 -13.91 30.30 -14.04
N SER A 116 -12.96 30.55 -14.95
CA SER A 116 -12.05 29.47 -15.42
C SER A 116 -11.08 29.00 -14.34
N LEU A 117 -10.92 29.78 -13.25
CA LEU A 117 -10.11 29.39 -12.10
C LEU A 117 -10.78 28.37 -11.19
N ILE A 118 -12.07 28.05 -11.41
CA ILE A 118 -12.76 27.01 -10.65
C ILE A 118 -12.17 25.64 -11.05
N PRO A 119 -11.58 24.89 -10.12
CA PRO A 119 -10.99 23.60 -10.45
C PRO A 119 -12.08 22.60 -10.80
N VAL A 120 -11.97 22.00 -11.99
CA VAL A 120 -12.89 20.97 -12.47
C VAL A 120 -12.26 19.59 -12.28
N ILE A 121 -12.97 18.71 -11.58
CA ILE A 121 -12.56 17.32 -11.41
C ILE A 121 -13.29 16.47 -12.43
N ASN A 122 -12.57 16.01 -13.44
CA ASN A 122 -13.09 15.07 -14.42
C ASN A 122 -12.79 13.63 -13.98
N GLN A 123 -13.82 12.81 -13.89
CA GLN A 123 -13.68 11.37 -13.65
C GLN A 123 -13.69 10.65 -15.00
N ALA A 124 -12.56 10.05 -15.35
CA ALA A 124 -12.48 9.15 -16.50
C ALA A 124 -12.64 7.70 -16.03
N MET A 125 -13.67 7.02 -16.49
CA MET A 125 -13.83 5.58 -16.29
C MET A 125 -13.05 4.85 -17.38
N ARG A 126 -12.19 3.91 -16.95
CA ARG A 126 -11.51 2.99 -17.86
C ARG A 126 -12.00 1.59 -17.57
N LYS A 127 -12.38 0.87 -18.62
CA LYS A 127 -12.76 -0.53 -18.56
C LYS A 127 -11.54 -1.38 -18.91
N TYR A 128 -11.31 -2.42 -18.11
CA TYR A 128 -10.33 -3.47 -18.39
C TYR A 128 -11.07 -4.80 -18.55
N GLU A 129 -10.65 -5.59 -19.51
CA GLU A 129 -11.19 -6.93 -19.71
C GLU A 129 -10.19 -7.95 -19.19
N VAL A 130 -10.68 -8.86 -18.38
CA VAL A 130 -9.94 -10.00 -17.82
C VAL A 130 -10.66 -11.27 -18.26
N ARG A 131 -9.91 -12.23 -18.80
CA ARG A 131 -10.49 -13.48 -19.30
C ARG A 131 -10.28 -14.60 -18.30
N PRO A 132 -11.33 -15.36 -17.96
CA PRO A 132 -11.21 -16.51 -17.08
C PRO A 132 -10.48 -17.66 -17.78
N SER A 133 -9.67 -18.39 -17.00
CA SER A 133 -9.04 -19.65 -17.41
C SER A 133 -9.90 -20.83 -16.95
N GLN A 134 -10.01 -21.84 -17.80
CA GLN A 134 -10.75 -23.07 -17.48
C GLN A 134 -9.87 -24.03 -16.70
N TYR A 135 -10.47 -24.74 -15.77
CA TYR A 135 -9.87 -25.88 -15.09
C TYR A 135 -10.79 -27.10 -15.16
N VAL A 136 -10.19 -28.27 -15.30
CA VAL A 136 -10.89 -29.55 -15.41
C VAL A 136 -10.10 -30.62 -14.68
N ILE A 137 -10.78 -31.40 -13.84
CA ILE A 137 -10.21 -32.60 -13.23
C ILE A 137 -11.25 -33.73 -13.33
N ALA A 138 -10.79 -34.94 -13.56
CA ALA A 138 -11.63 -36.10 -13.60
C ALA A 138 -11.15 -37.16 -12.58
N SER A 139 -12.09 -37.89 -12.03
CA SER A 139 -11.84 -39.06 -11.20
C SER A 139 -12.59 -40.25 -11.78
N GLU A 140 -11.98 -41.42 -11.73
CA GLU A 140 -12.53 -42.69 -12.21
C GLU A 140 -12.51 -43.73 -11.10
N HIS A 141 -13.53 -44.56 -11.06
CA HIS A 141 -13.61 -45.70 -10.17
C HIS A 141 -14.43 -46.83 -10.78
N THR A 142 -14.13 -48.07 -10.40
CA THR A 142 -14.89 -49.22 -10.84
C THR A 142 -16.13 -49.41 -9.95
N VAL A 143 -17.21 -49.97 -10.50
CA VAL A 143 -18.40 -50.30 -9.73
C VAL A 143 -18.07 -51.27 -8.61
N MET A 144 -17.13 -52.21 -8.87
CA MET A 144 -16.65 -53.18 -7.86
C MET A 144 -16.00 -52.51 -6.66
N SER A 145 -15.03 -51.58 -6.89
CA SER A 145 -14.37 -50.86 -5.80
C SER A 145 -15.33 -49.98 -5.00
N ALA A 146 -16.32 -49.41 -5.64
CA ALA A 146 -17.37 -48.66 -4.96
C ALA A 146 -18.24 -49.58 -4.07
N SER A 147 -18.59 -50.75 -4.56
CA SER A 147 -19.36 -51.75 -3.80
C SER A 147 -18.60 -52.27 -2.58
N ASP A 148 -17.31 -52.59 -2.76
CA ASP A 148 -16.46 -53.13 -1.69
C ASP A 148 -16.26 -52.08 -0.59
N LEU A 149 -15.95 -50.83 -0.94
CA LEU A 149 -15.79 -49.75 0.03
C LEU A 149 -17.07 -49.48 0.82
N SER A 150 -18.21 -49.53 0.12
CA SER A 150 -19.52 -49.33 0.77
C SER A 150 -19.83 -50.49 1.73
N ARG A 151 -19.54 -51.73 1.36
CA ARG A 151 -19.83 -52.93 2.19
C ARG A 151 -18.89 -53.05 3.38
N GLU A 152 -17.59 -52.77 3.20
CA GLU A 152 -16.58 -52.95 4.25
C GLU A 152 -16.49 -51.78 5.21
N HIS A 153 -16.63 -50.54 4.71
CA HIS A 153 -16.41 -49.33 5.47
C HIS A 153 -17.64 -48.41 5.59
N GLY A 154 -18.74 -48.71 4.89
CA GLY A 154 -19.93 -47.84 4.87
C GLY A 154 -19.70 -46.47 4.25
N LEU A 155 -18.67 -46.33 3.39
CA LEU A 155 -18.28 -45.09 2.77
C LEU A 155 -18.71 -45.04 1.30
N GLU A 156 -19.22 -43.91 0.85
CA GLU A 156 -19.57 -43.67 -0.54
C GLU A 156 -18.35 -43.14 -1.32
N LEU A 157 -17.78 -43.98 -2.20
CA LEU A 157 -16.54 -43.67 -2.94
C LEU A 157 -16.70 -42.42 -3.82
N ALA A 158 -17.85 -42.24 -4.47
CA ALA A 158 -18.11 -41.09 -5.32
C ALA A 158 -18.06 -39.77 -4.53
N ALA A 159 -18.64 -39.74 -3.33
CA ALA A 159 -18.61 -38.56 -2.46
C ALA A 159 -17.20 -38.22 -1.97
N LEU A 160 -16.42 -39.24 -1.61
CA LEU A 160 -15.02 -39.08 -1.21
C LEU A 160 -14.17 -38.52 -2.35
N GLN A 161 -14.31 -39.08 -3.55
CA GLN A 161 -13.59 -38.61 -4.74
C GLN A 161 -13.99 -37.19 -5.13
N PHE A 162 -15.25 -36.85 -5.05
CA PHE A 162 -15.73 -35.50 -5.31
C PHE A 162 -15.12 -34.48 -4.32
N SER A 163 -15.11 -34.82 -3.05
CA SER A 163 -14.49 -34.01 -2.00
C SER A 163 -12.97 -33.82 -2.26
N ALA A 164 -12.28 -34.90 -2.63
CA ALA A 164 -10.86 -34.87 -2.95
C ALA A 164 -10.58 -33.99 -4.18
N MET A 165 -11.34 -34.13 -5.26
CA MET A 165 -11.20 -33.29 -6.47
C MET A 165 -11.42 -31.79 -6.16
N ARG A 166 -12.44 -31.49 -5.35
CA ARG A 166 -12.72 -30.12 -4.95
C ARG A 166 -11.58 -29.49 -4.13
N ASN A 167 -11.06 -30.25 -3.17
CA ASN A 167 -9.93 -29.81 -2.36
C ASN A 167 -8.67 -29.60 -3.21
N TRP A 168 -8.43 -30.48 -4.19
CA TRP A 168 -7.30 -30.36 -5.10
C TRP A 168 -7.38 -29.11 -5.96
N ILE A 169 -8.55 -28.84 -6.59
CA ILE A 169 -8.75 -27.63 -7.40
C ILE A 169 -8.59 -26.35 -6.55
N SER A 170 -9.11 -26.36 -5.32
CA SER A 170 -8.95 -25.22 -4.41
C SER A 170 -7.47 -24.96 -4.12
N HIS A 171 -6.74 -26.01 -3.80
CA HIS A 171 -5.30 -25.92 -3.52
C HIS A 171 -4.50 -25.43 -4.74
N GLU A 172 -4.76 -25.99 -5.91
CA GLU A 172 -4.10 -25.59 -7.16
C GLU A 172 -4.39 -24.14 -7.52
N THR A 173 -5.62 -23.70 -7.34
CA THR A 173 -6.04 -22.31 -7.56
C THR A 173 -5.31 -21.34 -6.61
N ASP A 174 -5.17 -21.71 -5.35
CA ASP A 174 -4.46 -20.89 -4.36
C ASP A 174 -2.96 -20.81 -4.67
N ILE A 175 -2.35 -21.92 -5.10
CA ILE A 175 -0.95 -21.95 -5.56
C ILE A 175 -0.77 -21.06 -6.80
N MET A 176 -1.69 -21.09 -7.76
CA MET A 176 -1.63 -20.22 -8.94
C MET A 176 -1.72 -18.74 -8.58
N ARG A 177 -2.61 -18.39 -7.64
CA ARG A 177 -2.73 -17.01 -7.11
C ARG A 177 -1.44 -16.55 -6.44
N LEU A 178 -0.87 -17.41 -5.60
CA LEU A 178 0.40 -17.14 -4.93
C LEU A 178 1.55 -16.98 -5.93
N ARG A 179 1.62 -17.84 -6.95
CA ARG A 179 2.60 -17.75 -8.05
C ARG A 179 2.51 -16.42 -8.77
N THR A 180 1.30 -15.98 -9.10
CA THR A 180 1.06 -14.68 -9.75
C THR A 180 1.55 -13.52 -8.87
N LEU A 181 1.29 -13.58 -7.57
CA LEU A 181 1.77 -12.59 -6.61
C LEU A 181 3.30 -12.55 -6.55
N VAL A 182 3.95 -13.71 -6.40
CA VAL A 182 5.42 -13.82 -6.31
C VAL A 182 6.08 -13.28 -7.58
N PHE A 183 5.58 -13.70 -8.75
CA PHE A 183 6.13 -13.28 -10.05
C PHE A 183 6.07 -11.76 -10.27
N HIS A 184 5.01 -11.11 -9.81
CA HIS A 184 4.81 -9.66 -10.01
C HIS A 184 5.31 -8.81 -8.84
N THR A 185 5.97 -9.42 -7.84
CA THR A 185 6.57 -8.67 -6.72
C THR A 185 7.94 -8.15 -7.13
N VAL A 186 8.02 -6.84 -7.41
CA VAL A 186 9.24 -6.14 -7.82
C VAL A 186 9.92 -5.47 -6.64
N TYR A 187 9.15 -5.07 -5.63
CA TYR A 187 9.63 -4.29 -4.50
C TYR A 187 9.95 -5.19 -3.31
N GLY A 188 11.03 -4.88 -2.59
CA GLY A 188 11.39 -5.65 -1.40
C GLY A 188 12.47 -4.99 -0.57
N ARG A 189 12.63 -5.50 0.64
CA ARG A 189 13.71 -5.20 1.57
C ARG A 189 14.23 -6.47 2.20
N GLU A 190 15.42 -6.37 2.77
CA GLU A 190 16.03 -7.43 3.55
C GLU A 190 16.05 -7.05 5.03
N PHE A 191 15.95 -8.04 5.89
CA PHE A 191 16.08 -7.89 7.34
C PHE A 191 17.02 -8.98 7.86
N ASP A 192 18.07 -8.57 8.55
CA ASP A 192 19.03 -9.49 9.17
C ASP A 192 18.44 -10.02 10.49
N VAL A 193 18.28 -11.34 10.57
CA VAL A 193 17.76 -12.02 11.76
C VAL A 193 18.80 -12.26 12.84
N ALA A 194 20.06 -11.84 12.61
CA ALA A 194 21.07 -11.84 13.65
C ALA A 194 20.77 -10.79 14.71
N LEU A 195 20.73 -11.19 15.97
CA LEU A 195 20.70 -10.26 17.09
C LEU A 195 22.07 -9.61 17.25
N PRO A 196 22.23 -8.28 17.09
CA PRO A 196 23.49 -7.60 17.33
C PRO A 196 23.93 -7.72 18.80
N GLU A 197 25.22 -7.92 19.05
CA GLU A 197 25.78 -8.10 20.40
C GLU A 197 25.45 -6.97 21.39
N ALA A 198 25.25 -5.75 20.88
CA ALA A 198 24.97 -4.56 21.68
C ALA A 198 23.47 -4.28 21.89
N GLN A 199 22.56 -5.10 21.37
CA GLN A 199 21.13 -4.88 21.44
C GLN A 199 20.43 -5.98 22.23
N ASN A 200 19.38 -5.58 22.96
CA ASN A 200 18.48 -6.56 23.55
C ASN A 200 17.44 -7.02 22.52
N TYR A 201 16.81 -8.15 22.80
CA TYR A 201 15.82 -8.78 21.90
C TYR A 201 14.64 -7.85 21.57
N GLU A 202 14.14 -7.08 22.54
CA GLU A 202 12.98 -6.18 22.32
C GLU A 202 13.31 -5.02 21.39
N SER A 203 14.49 -4.40 21.53
CA SER A 203 14.91 -3.32 20.62
C SER A 203 15.12 -3.84 19.21
N TRP A 204 15.64 -5.05 19.06
CA TRP A 204 15.85 -5.68 17.77
C TRP A 204 14.50 -6.04 17.09
N VAL A 205 13.53 -6.57 17.83
CA VAL A 205 12.15 -6.80 17.31
C VAL A 205 11.50 -5.47 16.94
N GLY A 206 11.79 -4.39 17.68
CA GLY A 206 11.38 -3.03 17.29
C GLY A 206 11.89 -2.59 15.93
N LEU A 207 13.12 -2.99 15.55
CA LEU A 207 13.66 -2.74 14.19
C LEU A 207 12.89 -3.49 13.11
N LEU A 208 12.53 -4.75 13.34
CA LEU A 208 11.66 -5.49 12.41
C LEU A 208 10.33 -4.77 12.19
N ARG A 209 9.70 -4.29 13.26
CA ARG A 209 8.48 -3.50 13.17
C ARG A 209 8.67 -2.22 12.35
N HIS A 210 9.80 -1.55 12.54
CA HIS A 210 10.13 -0.35 11.76
C HIS A 210 10.26 -0.66 10.26
N VAL A 211 10.95 -1.75 9.89
CA VAL A 211 11.10 -2.17 8.49
C VAL A 211 9.75 -2.51 7.86
N VAL A 212 8.89 -3.27 8.55
CA VAL A 212 7.55 -3.61 8.05
C VAL A 212 6.68 -2.36 7.90
N ASN A 213 6.73 -1.43 8.85
CA ASN A 213 6.01 -0.16 8.76
C ASN A 213 6.53 0.69 7.59
N ALA A 214 7.84 0.73 7.35
CA ALA A 214 8.42 1.43 6.22
C ALA A 214 7.97 0.84 4.88
N LEU A 215 7.94 -0.50 4.75
CA LEU A 215 7.39 -1.18 3.57
C LEU A 215 5.90 -0.86 3.37
N SER A 216 5.13 -0.82 4.46
CA SER A 216 3.71 -0.45 4.42
C SER A 216 3.50 0.99 3.97
N GLN A 217 4.33 1.93 4.46
CA GLN A 217 4.30 3.33 4.05
C GLN A 217 4.69 3.51 2.58
N GLU A 218 5.72 2.79 2.11
CA GLU A 218 6.11 2.80 0.70
C GLU A 218 5.01 2.27 -0.21
N MET A 219 4.35 1.18 0.19
CA MET A 219 3.18 0.66 -0.53
C MET A 219 2.05 1.69 -0.57
N ALA A 220 1.73 2.33 0.56
CA ALA A 220 0.71 3.37 0.63
C ALA A 220 1.04 4.57 -0.26
N ASN A 221 2.32 4.98 -0.33
CA ASN A 221 2.77 6.07 -1.19
C ASN A 221 2.67 5.72 -2.69
N ARG A 222 2.97 4.46 -3.06
CA ARG A 222 2.86 3.99 -4.45
C ARG A 222 1.40 3.81 -4.90
N THR A 223 0.59 3.23 -4.03
CA THR A 223 -0.82 2.91 -4.35
C THR A 223 -1.77 4.09 -4.14
N LEU A 224 -1.41 5.04 -3.25
CA LEU A 224 -2.26 6.14 -2.77
C LEU A 224 -3.61 5.66 -2.18
N THR A 225 -3.67 4.41 -1.75
CA THR A 225 -4.91 3.80 -1.25
C THR A 225 -4.72 3.01 0.03
N THR A 226 -3.68 2.19 0.14
CA THR A 226 -3.52 1.27 1.26
C THR A 226 -2.07 0.86 1.46
N GLY A 227 -1.73 0.52 2.71
CA GLY A 227 -0.52 -0.21 3.05
C GLY A 227 -0.75 -1.72 3.08
N ILE A 228 0.15 -2.43 3.73
CA ILE A 228 0.12 -3.89 3.88
C ILE A 228 -1.12 -4.34 4.66
N ARG A 229 -1.82 -5.34 4.14
CA ARG A 229 -3.00 -5.98 4.78
C ARG A 229 -2.76 -7.41 5.20
N GLY A 230 -1.90 -8.11 4.48
CA GLY A 230 -1.56 -9.50 4.79
C GLY A 230 -0.30 -9.93 4.06
N GLY A 231 0.15 -11.14 4.34
CA GLY A 231 1.34 -11.71 3.72
C GLY A 231 1.38 -13.23 3.78
N PHE A 232 2.23 -13.78 2.92
CA PHE A 232 2.54 -15.19 2.82
C PHE A 232 4.00 -15.40 3.22
N ALA A 233 4.23 -16.20 4.25
CA ALA A 233 5.55 -16.48 4.78
C ALA A 233 5.98 -17.90 4.41
N GLY A 234 7.22 -18.07 3.97
CA GLY A 234 7.84 -19.38 3.83
C GLY A 234 8.00 -20.07 5.18
N GLY A 235 8.30 -21.36 5.19
CA GLY A 235 8.32 -22.19 6.41
C GLY A 235 9.25 -21.65 7.50
N ASP A 236 10.47 -21.24 7.15
CA ASP A 236 11.45 -20.70 8.10
C ASP A 236 11.05 -19.31 8.60
N ALA A 237 10.55 -18.46 7.70
CA ALA A 237 10.01 -17.15 8.06
C ALA A 237 8.78 -17.27 8.98
N ALA A 238 7.90 -18.25 8.73
CA ALA A 238 6.73 -18.52 9.58
C ALA A 238 7.16 -19.01 10.97
N ASN A 239 8.18 -19.88 11.06
CA ASN A 239 8.76 -20.33 12.33
C ASN A 239 9.34 -19.16 13.13
N PHE A 240 10.08 -18.29 12.46
CA PHE A 240 10.62 -17.07 13.06
C PHE A 240 9.50 -16.16 13.59
N LEU A 241 8.45 -15.90 12.80
CA LEU A 241 7.33 -15.07 13.25
C LEU A 241 6.61 -15.67 14.46
N ARG A 242 6.43 -17.00 14.51
CA ARG A 242 5.82 -17.69 15.66
C ARG A 242 6.68 -17.65 16.92
N SER A 243 8.00 -17.48 16.78
CA SER A 243 8.92 -17.35 17.92
C SER A 243 8.89 -15.96 18.56
N LEU A 244 8.28 -14.96 17.90
CA LEU A 244 8.17 -13.60 18.42
C LEU A 244 7.23 -13.56 19.65
N PRO A 245 7.45 -12.61 20.58
CA PRO A 245 6.55 -12.42 21.72
C PRO A 245 5.09 -12.15 21.27
N PRO A 246 4.10 -12.57 22.08
CA PRO A 246 2.67 -12.43 21.73
C PRO A 246 2.21 -10.99 21.45
N GLN A 247 2.91 -9.99 21.99
CA GLN A 247 2.66 -8.58 21.69
C GLN A 247 3.01 -8.18 20.26
N HIS A 248 3.87 -8.94 19.57
CA HIS A 248 4.30 -8.68 18.20
C HIS A 248 3.66 -9.63 17.19
N PHE A 249 3.48 -10.89 17.59
CA PHE A 249 2.81 -11.89 16.76
C PHE A 249 1.81 -12.70 17.57
N GLN A 250 0.55 -12.65 17.19
CA GLN A 250 -0.54 -13.40 17.80
C GLN A 250 -0.84 -14.63 16.94
N ILE A 251 -0.54 -15.80 17.48
CA ILE A 251 -0.83 -17.08 16.81
C ILE A 251 -2.34 -17.28 16.77
N ALA A 252 -2.84 -17.80 15.65
CA ALA A 252 -4.26 -18.10 15.46
C ALA A 252 -4.73 -19.15 16.48
N PRO A 253 -5.90 -18.97 17.12
CA PRO A 253 -6.46 -19.98 18.01
C PRO A 253 -6.68 -21.31 17.27
N GLY A 254 -6.22 -22.41 17.84
CA GLY A 254 -6.38 -23.74 17.25
C GLY A 254 -5.46 -24.00 16.03
N TYR A 255 -4.40 -23.22 15.85
CA TYR A 255 -3.42 -23.48 14.79
C TYR A 255 -2.77 -24.85 14.98
N VAL A 256 -2.81 -25.65 13.93
CA VAL A 256 -2.09 -26.93 13.80
C VAL A 256 -1.37 -26.91 12.45
N GLN A 257 -0.10 -27.28 12.44
CA GLN A 257 0.68 -27.29 11.20
C GLN A 257 0.07 -28.24 10.17
N SER A 258 -0.11 -27.77 8.94
CA SER A 258 -0.76 -28.48 7.84
C SER A 258 0.12 -28.44 6.58
N PRO A 259 0.03 -29.41 5.69
CA PRO A 259 0.73 -29.38 4.39
C PRO A 259 0.12 -28.37 3.39
N TYR A 260 -0.94 -27.68 3.75
CA TYR A 260 -1.61 -26.68 2.91
C TYR A 260 -1.29 -25.27 3.36
N VAL A 261 -1.47 -24.30 2.46
CA VAL A 261 -1.36 -22.88 2.80
C VAL A 261 -2.44 -22.54 3.84
N GLN A 262 -2.03 -22.01 4.99
CA GLN A 262 -2.95 -21.77 6.09
C GLN A 262 -2.63 -20.50 6.86
N TYR A 263 -3.67 -19.95 7.51
CA TYR A 263 -3.54 -18.80 8.38
C TYR A 263 -2.86 -19.16 9.68
N ILE A 264 -1.76 -18.48 10.01
CA ILE A 264 -0.97 -18.75 11.23
C ILE A 264 -1.16 -17.72 12.33
N GLY A 265 -1.57 -16.51 11.99
CA GLY A 265 -1.73 -15.47 13.00
C GLY A 265 -1.66 -14.05 12.44
N THR A 266 -1.56 -13.10 13.35
CA THR A 266 -1.55 -11.68 13.04
C THR A 266 -0.25 -11.03 13.51
N LEU A 267 0.47 -10.42 12.59
CA LEU A 267 1.69 -9.67 12.85
C LEU A 267 1.33 -8.22 13.21
N PHE A 268 1.86 -7.72 14.33
CA PHE A 268 1.63 -6.37 14.86
C PHE A 268 0.15 -5.98 15.01
N GLY A 269 -0.73 -6.99 15.22
CA GLY A 269 -2.16 -6.79 15.43
C GLY A 269 -3.00 -6.45 14.20
N THR A 270 -2.38 -6.22 13.02
CA THR A 270 -3.08 -5.74 11.82
C THR A 270 -2.83 -6.55 10.57
N ILE A 271 -1.68 -7.20 10.44
CA ILE A 271 -1.26 -7.90 9.22
C ILE A 271 -1.51 -9.39 9.39
N ARG A 272 -2.40 -9.96 8.58
CA ARG A 272 -2.68 -11.39 8.58
C ARG A 272 -1.58 -12.14 7.86
N ILE A 273 -1.00 -13.16 8.49
CA ILE A 273 0.07 -13.98 7.90
C ILE A 273 -0.43 -15.40 7.64
N TYR A 274 -0.11 -15.88 6.46
CA TYR A 274 -0.37 -17.24 6.01
C TYR A 274 0.96 -17.95 5.82
N GLU A 275 1.07 -19.18 6.30
CA GLU A 275 2.23 -20.05 6.11
C GLU A 275 2.11 -20.78 4.78
N VAL A 276 3.20 -20.79 4.02
CA VAL A 276 3.35 -21.58 2.81
C VAL A 276 4.25 -22.76 3.16
N PRO A 277 3.76 -24.01 3.05
CA PRO A 277 4.54 -25.19 3.41
C PRO A 277 5.80 -25.32 2.58
N GLN A 278 6.84 -25.93 3.18
CA GLN A 278 8.14 -26.15 2.53
C GLN A 278 8.05 -26.83 1.15
N PRO A 279 7.25 -27.91 0.94
CA PRO A 279 7.14 -28.53 -0.38
C PRO A 279 6.64 -27.60 -1.48
N VAL A 280 5.77 -26.65 -1.12
CA VAL A 280 5.26 -25.64 -2.06
C VAL A 280 6.34 -24.62 -2.40
N CYS A 281 7.11 -24.15 -1.42
CA CYS A 281 8.27 -23.26 -1.65
C CYS A 281 9.32 -23.93 -2.54
N GLU A 282 9.67 -25.17 -2.28
CA GLU A 282 10.62 -25.95 -3.10
C GLU A 282 10.12 -26.14 -4.54
N GLN A 283 8.82 -26.38 -4.73
CA GLN A 283 8.21 -26.45 -6.05
C GLN A 283 8.29 -25.13 -6.80
N PHE A 284 8.09 -24.00 -6.12
CA PHE A 284 8.26 -22.67 -6.71
C PHE A 284 9.70 -22.45 -7.17
N GLN A 285 10.67 -22.74 -6.33
CA GLN A 285 12.10 -22.62 -6.65
C GLN A 285 12.49 -23.52 -7.83
N ALA A 286 12.02 -24.77 -7.85
CA ALA A 286 12.24 -25.68 -8.97
C ALA A 286 11.66 -25.18 -10.30
N GLN A 287 10.63 -24.36 -10.25
CA GLN A 287 10.02 -23.71 -11.42
C GLN A 287 10.63 -22.32 -11.76
N GLY A 288 11.67 -21.90 -11.03
CA GLY A 288 12.37 -20.65 -11.26
C GLY A 288 11.74 -19.40 -10.62
N TYR A 289 10.78 -19.59 -9.70
CA TYR A 289 10.25 -18.47 -8.90
C TYR A 289 11.13 -18.23 -7.68
N ASP A 290 11.45 -16.96 -7.42
CA ASP A 290 12.27 -16.55 -6.26
C ASP A 290 11.41 -16.48 -4.98
N PHE A 291 10.98 -17.62 -4.48
CA PHE A 291 10.29 -17.76 -3.21
C PHE A 291 11.05 -18.69 -2.28
N GLY A 292 11.85 -18.11 -1.38
CA GLY A 292 12.62 -18.85 -0.38
C GLY A 292 11.80 -19.20 0.87
N LEU A 293 12.33 -20.12 1.69
CA LEU A 293 11.73 -20.45 2.99
C LEU A 293 11.78 -19.27 3.97
N ASP A 294 12.69 -18.34 3.74
CA ASP A 294 12.96 -17.10 4.52
C ASP A 294 12.28 -15.87 3.97
N ASP A 295 11.47 -15.99 2.92
CA ASP A 295 10.77 -14.87 2.32
C ASP A 295 9.37 -14.66 2.92
N ILE A 296 8.98 -13.40 3.03
CA ILE A 296 7.61 -12.98 3.34
C ILE A 296 7.13 -12.08 2.22
N PHE A 297 6.10 -12.51 1.51
CA PHE A 297 5.45 -11.72 0.47
C PHE A 297 4.22 -11.05 1.03
N PHE A 298 4.22 -9.72 1.06
CA PHE A 298 3.10 -8.92 1.53
C PHE A 298 2.24 -8.42 0.39
N TYR A 299 0.95 -8.29 0.66
CA TYR A 299 -0.02 -7.70 -0.25
C TYR A 299 -0.84 -6.62 0.41
N GLY A 300 -1.26 -5.63 -0.39
CA GLY A 300 -2.19 -4.58 -0.02
C GLY A 300 -3.53 -4.74 -0.74
N ARG A 301 -4.59 -4.28 -0.08
CA ARG A 301 -5.93 -4.19 -0.66
C ARG A 301 -6.62 -2.94 -0.13
N GLY A 302 -6.98 -2.02 -1.02
CA GLY A 302 -7.79 -0.85 -0.70
C GLY A 302 -9.28 -1.17 -0.70
N GLU A 303 -10.05 -0.24 -0.17
CA GLU A 303 -11.51 -0.31 -0.23
C GLU A 303 -12.00 0.16 -1.62
N GLY A 304 -12.94 -0.56 -2.18
CA GLY A 304 -13.54 -0.28 -3.47
C GLY A 304 -13.02 -1.12 -4.64
N ILE A 305 -13.76 -1.07 -5.72
CA ILE A 305 -13.50 -1.85 -6.94
C ILE A 305 -12.23 -1.34 -7.62
N GLY A 306 -11.34 -2.24 -8.04
CA GLY A 306 -10.12 -1.90 -8.75
C GLY A 306 -8.98 -1.35 -7.90
N LYS A 307 -9.07 -1.44 -6.56
CA LYS A 307 -8.01 -1.04 -5.62
C LYS A 307 -7.34 -2.27 -4.98
N ALA A 308 -6.92 -3.20 -5.80
CA ALA A 308 -6.20 -4.40 -5.39
C ALA A 308 -5.13 -4.76 -6.43
N GLY A 309 -4.09 -5.47 -6.01
CA GLY A 309 -3.03 -5.92 -6.91
C GLY A 309 -3.44 -7.13 -7.74
N LEU A 310 -4.22 -8.03 -7.17
CA LEU A 310 -4.68 -9.25 -7.81
C LEU A 310 -6.19 -9.20 -8.04
N ILE A 311 -6.62 -9.60 -9.22
CA ILE A 311 -8.02 -9.87 -9.57
C ILE A 311 -8.19 -11.39 -9.54
N ALA A 312 -8.92 -11.87 -8.55
CA ALA A 312 -9.16 -13.29 -8.36
C ALA A 312 -10.65 -13.54 -8.11
N GLY A 313 -11.17 -14.61 -8.68
CA GLY A 313 -12.55 -15.00 -8.50
C GLY A 313 -12.92 -16.16 -9.40
N ASP A 314 -14.09 -16.75 -9.16
CA ASP A 314 -14.63 -17.81 -9.99
C ASP A 314 -15.64 -17.19 -10.97
N ALA A 315 -15.39 -17.36 -12.27
CA ALA A 315 -16.32 -16.94 -13.30
C ALA A 315 -17.44 -18.00 -13.45
N VAL A 316 -17.04 -19.28 -13.38
CA VAL A 316 -17.97 -20.42 -13.28
C VAL A 316 -17.51 -21.28 -12.11
N PRO A 317 -18.34 -21.48 -11.08
CA PRO A 317 -18.00 -22.38 -9.98
C PRO A 317 -17.84 -23.82 -10.48
N ALA A 318 -17.09 -24.63 -9.73
CA ALA A 318 -16.85 -26.03 -10.08
C ALA A 318 -18.17 -26.81 -10.19
N ILE A 319 -18.48 -27.29 -11.39
CA ILE A 319 -19.70 -28.06 -11.71
C ILE A 319 -19.32 -29.51 -11.94
N PRO A 320 -19.92 -30.47 -11.23
CA PRO A 320 -19.70 -31.87 -11.47
C PRO A 320 -20.49 -32.37 -12.69
N TYR A 321 -19.84 -33.14 -13.53
CA TYR A 321 -20.45 -33.93 -14.61
C TYR A 321 -20.18 -35.39 -14.33
N VAL A 322 -21.26 -36.14 -14.09
CA VAL A 322 -21.24 -37.59 -13.96
C VAL A 322 -21.46 -38.19 -15.33
N HIS A 323 -20.52 -38.96 -15.81
CA HIS A 323 -20.61 -39.67 -17.09
C HIS A 323 -21.33 -40.99 -16.91
N GLU A 324 -21.98 -41.48 -17.99
CA GLU A 324 -22.55 -42.81 -17.99
C GLU A 324 -21.46 -43.88 -17.75
N THR A 325 -21.85 -44.95 -17.08
CA THR A 325 -20.96 -46.07 -16.79
C THR A 325 -20.45 -46.69 -18.10
N ASN A 326 -19.16 -46.75 -18.25
CA ASN A 326 -18.46 -47.35 -19.41
C ASN A 326 -18.77 -48.88 -19.46
N PRO A 327 -18.76 -49.53 -20.65
CA PRO A 327 -18.80 -50.99 -20.78
C PRO A 327 -17.81 -51.78 -19.91
N SER A 328 -16.71 -51.16 -19.48
CA SER A 328 -15.75 -51.73 -18.53
C SER A 328 -16.15 -51.57 -17.05
N LEU A 329 -17.39 -51.20 -16.75
CA LEU A 329 -17.91 -50.96 -15.40
C LEU A 329 -17.11 -49.84 -14.65
N VAL A 330 -16.63 -48.84 -15.38
CA VAL A 330 -15.92 -47.68 -14.83
C VAL A 330 -16.86 -46.45 -14.85
N ASN A 331 -17.06 -45.88 -13.68
CA ASN A 331 -17.73 -44.60 -13.50
C ASN A 331 -16.70 -43.50 -13.56
N ARG A 332 -16.99 -42.43 -14.32
CA ARG A 332 -16.15 -41.23 -14.42
C ARG A 332 -16.94 -40.00 -13.99
N THR A 333 -16.36 -39.22 -13.12
CA THR A 333 -16.89 -37.91 -12.72
C THR A 333 -15.87 -36.85 -13.09
N THR A 334 -16.32 -35.85 -13.83
CA THR A 334 -15.48 -34.70 -14.23
C THR A 334 -15.97 -33.46 -13.50
N LEU A 335 -15.05 -32.72 -12.90
CA LEU A 335 -15.31 -31.43 -12.28
C LEU A 335 -14.72 -30.35 -13.18
N TRP A 336 -15.57 -29.44 -13.64
CA TRP A 336 -15.18 -28.36 -14.54
C TRP A 336 -15.61 -27.01 -13.99
N GLY A 337 -14.79 -26.00 -14.24
CA GLY A 337 -15.09 -24.61 -13.89
C GLY A 337 -14.14 -23.63 -14.55
N SER A 338 -14.27 -22.36 -14.23
CA SER A 338 -13.35 -21.34 -14.69
C SER A 338 -13.09 -20.29 -13.62
N ALA A 339 -11.83 -19.92 -13.48
CA ALA A 339 -11.38 -18.95 -12.49
C ALA A 339 -10.58 -17.82 -13.15
N ILE A 340 -10.64 -16.66 -12.53
CA ILE A 340 -9.85 -15.49 -12.88
C ILE A 340 -8.69 -15.42 -11.90
N ASN A 341 -7.48 -15.24 -12.44
CA ASN A 341 -6.26 -15.06 -11.66
C ASN A 341 -5.27 -14.19 -12.45
N GLU A 342 -5.44 -12.89 -12.38
CA GLU A 342 -4.59 -11.94 -13.09
C GLU A 342 -4.22 -10.75 -12.20
N VAL A 343 -3.05 -10.16 -12.48
CA VAL A 343 -2.66 -8.90 -11.84
C VAL A 343 -3.47 -7.76 -12.44
N HIS A 344 -3.88 -6.83 -11.59
CA HIS A 344 -4.66 -5.69 -12.04
C HIS A 344 -3.85 -4.88 -13.08
N PRO A 345 -4.39 -4.66 -14.32
CA PRO A 345 -3.65 -4.04 -15.42
C PRO A 345 -3.15 -2.62 -15.14
N ARG A 346 -3.74 -1.95 -14.14
CA ARG A 346 -3.32 -0.62 -13.71
C ARG A 346 -2.46 -0.72 -12.46
N ASN A 347 -1.16 -0.90 -12.66
CA ASN A 347 -0.15 -0.88 -11.60
C ASN A 347 -0.46 -1.83 -10.43
N GLY A 348 -0.94 -3.05 -10.73
CA GLY A 348 -1.26 -4.05 -9.71
C GLY A 348 -0.02 -4.48 -8.92
N GLU A 349 1.16 -4.43 -9.54
CA GLU A 349 2.45 -4.72 -8.92
C GLU A 349 2.78 -3.80 -7.73
N ASN A 350 2.24 -2.59 -7.69
CA ASN A 350 2.44 -1.65 -6.59
C ASN A 350 1.84 -2.11 -5.25
N TYR A 351 0.91 -3.07 -5.30
CA TYR A 351 0.28 -3.66 -4.12
C TYR A 351 1.05 -4.84 -3.53
N PHE A 352 2.20 -5.20 -4.11
CA PHE A 352 3.03 -6.31 -3.66
C PHE A 352 4.39 -5.82 -3.17
N THR A 353 4.89 -6.45 -2.11
CA THR A 353 6.25 -6.19 -1.59
C THR A 353 6.77 -7.42 -0.86
N ARG A 354 8.08 -7.63 -0.89
CA ARG A 354 8.76 -8.75 -0.24
C ARG A 354 9.60 -8.26 0.93
N LEU A 355 9.64 -9.02 1.98
CA LEU A 355 10.65 -8.96 3.03
C LEU A 355 11.43 -10.27 3.03
N ARG A 356 12.70 -10.21 2.73
CA ARG A 356 13.62 -11.35 2.84
C ARG A 356 14.33 -11.31 4.18
N LEU A 357 14.21 -12.40 4.94
CA LEU A 357 14.94 -12.57 6.18
C LEU A 357 16.32 -13.15 5.83
N THR A 358 17.37 -12.37 6.10
CA THR A 358 18.73 -12.81 5.85
C THR A 358 19.27 -13.55 7.06
N ARG A 359 20.09 -14.58 6.82
CA ARG A 359 20.62 -15.41 7.91
C ARG A 359 21.75 -14.70 8.64
N ALA A 360 21.84 -15.00 9.93
CA ALA A 360 22.88 -14.51 10.82
C ALA A 360 24.28 -14.76 10.25
N LYS A 361 25.22 -13.86 10.54
CA LYS A 361 26.64 -14.01 10.21
C LYS A 361 27.23 -15.26 10.87
N GLU A 362 28.35 -15.71 10.32
CA GLU A 362 29.15 -16.85 10.84
C GLU A 362 29.37 -16.74 12.35
N GLY A 363 29.14 -17.84 13.07
CA GLY A 363 29.28 -17.93 14.53
C GLY A 363 28.10 -17.40 15.34
N ALA A 364 27.11 -16.71 14.72
CA ALA A 364 25.91 -16.28 15.38
C ALA A 364 24.80 -17.34 15.30
N ILE A 365 23.86 -17.32 16.25
CA ILE A 365 22.67 -18.19 16.20
C ILE A 365 21.74 -17.63 15.12
N ASP A 366 21.45 -18.47 14.14
CA ASP A 366 20.41 -18.19 13.15
C ASP A 366 19.05 -18.31 13.82
N MET A 367 18.36 -17.19 14.01
CA MET A 367 17.06 -17.13 14.67
C MET A 367 15.93 -17.79 13.87
N LEU A 368 16.16 -18.07 12.58
CA LEU A 368 15.20 -18.82 11.76
C LEU A 368 15.24 -20.31 12.04
N THR A 369 16.45 -20.86 12.14
CA THR A 369 16.67 -22.30 12.28
C THR A 369 17.02 -22.72 13.69
N GLY A 370 17.40 -21.78 14.55
CA GLY A 370 17.89 -22.03 15.92
C GLY A 370 19.28 -22.68 15.96
N LYS A 371 19.98 -22.77 14.82
CA LYS A 371 21.30 -23.40 14.71
C LYS A 371 22.40 -22.33 14.67
N VAL A 372 23.57 -22.67 15.15
CA VAL A 372 24.78 -21.87 14.97
C VAL A 372 25.22 -21.97 13.51
N ASN A 373 25.44 -20.83 12.85
CA ASN A 373 25.97 -20.81 11.50
C ASN A 373 27.43 -21.29 11.52
N GLU A 374 27.66 -22.49 10.99
CA GLU A 374 28.98 -23.06 10.86
C GLU A 374 29.76 -22.41 9.70
N LYS A 375 31.04 -22.30 9.87
CA LYS A 375 32.00 -21.88 8.85
C LYS A 375 31.92 -22.83 7.66
N LYS A 376 31.56 -22.34 6.48
CA LYS A 376 31.71 -23.08 5.23
C LYS A 376 33.13 -23.02 4.72
#